data_8803ddfb83e98e0be97514aa926ad77c
#
_entry.id   8803ddfb83e98e0be97514aa926ad77c
#
_cell.length_a   1.000
_cell.length_b   1.000
_cell.length_c   1.000
_cell.angle_alpha   90.00
_cell.angle_beta   90.00
_cell.angle_gamma   90.00
#
_symmetry.space_group_name_H-M   'P 1'
#
loop_
_entity.id
_entity.type
_entity.pdbx_description
1 polymer ?
#
loop_
_entity_poly.entity_id
_entity_poly.type
_entity_poly.pdbx_seq_one_letter_code
_entity_poly.pdbx_strand_id
1 'polypeptide(L)'
;EYREFAELTSKATRIWAEAKKEKNFKKFAPVLKDIVGYQKKFASYRAKDGEKLYNVMLDSYEKGFDMETLDRFFDELKENIVPMLHDAAERSKKVDDSFLTADYPEQAQEEAARFLAEYVGLDFGRGVLAVSAHPFTTNLHNHDVRITTHYGESIDSSIFSVIHET
;
A
#
# COMPACT_ATOMS: atom_id res chain seq x y z
N GLU A 1 -15.38 -14.94 16.95
CA GLU A 1 -14.45 -15.06 15.83
C GLU A 1 -14.20 -13.74 15.10
N TYR A 2 -15.23 -13.08 14.52
CA TYR A 2 -15.03 -11.80 13.81
C TYR A 2 -14.52 -10.70 14.77
N ARG A 3 -15.08 -10.62 15.98
CA ARG A 3 -14.60 -9.69 17.01
C ARG A 3 -13.14 -9.96 17.39
N GLU A 4 -12.79 -11.22 17.61
CA GLU A 4 -11.41 -11.64 17.93
C GLU A 4 -10.45 -11.29 16.80
N PHE A 5 -10.88 -11.48 15.55
CA PHE A 5 -10.10 -11.09 14.39
C PHE A 5 -9.89 -9.58 14.30
N ALA A 6 -10.92 -8.78 14.56
CA ALA A 6 -10.81 -7.32 14.58
C ALA A 6 -9.86 -6.84 15.70
N GLU A 7 -9.92 -7.44 16.88
CA GLU A 7 -8.99 -7.17 17.98
C GLU A 7 -7.54 -7.59 17.60
N LEU A 8 -7.38 -8.74 16.93
CA LEU A 8 -6.10 -9.24 16.45
C LEU A 8 -5.48 -8.28 15.41
N THR A 9 -6.25 -7.85 14.41
CA THR A 9 -5.75 -6.96 13.35
C THR A 9 -5.37 -5.60 13.89
N SER A 10 -6.16 -5.04 14.81
CA SER A 10 -5.82 -3.79 15.49
C SER A 10 -4.50 -3.89 16.28
N LYS A 11 -4.31 -4.98 17.01
CA LYS A 11 -3.06 -5.26 17.73
C LYS A 11 -1.89 -5.49 16.77
N ALA A 12 -2.15 -6.16 15.66
CA ALA A 12 -1.16 -6.49 14.65
C ALA A 12 -0.53 -5.24 14.01
N THR A 13 -1.32 -4.20 13.77
CA THR A 13 -0.84 -2.92 13.21
C THR A 13 0.25 -2.30 14.08
N ARG A 14 0.06 -2.30 15.40
CA ARG A 14 1.06 -1.79 16.34
C ARG A 14 2.34 -2.64 16.33
N ILE A 15 2.19 -3.97 16.40
CA ILE A 15 3.33 -4.91 16.39
C ILE A 15 4.09 -4.78 15.07
N TRP A 16 3.38 -4.63 13.96
CA TRP A 16 3.98 -4.40 12.65
C TRP A 16 4.82 -3.12 12.60
N ALA A 17 4.28 -2.00 13.09
CA ALA A 17 4.98 -0.72 13.11
C ALA A 17 6.28 -0.80 13.92
N GLU A 18 6.24 -1.43 15.10
CA GLU A 18 7.42 -1.67 15.93
C GLU A 18 8.43 -2.58 15.23
N ALA A 19 7.96 -3.71 14.67
CA ALA A 19 8.82 -4.68 13.97
C ALA A 19 9.47 -4.07 12.72
N LYS A 20 8.76 -3.21 11.98
CA LYS A 20 9.28 -2.46 10.82
C LYS A 20 10.39 -1.52 11.26
N LYS A 21 10.18 -0.73 12.32
CA LYS A 21 11.19 0.18 12.87
C LYS A 21 12.45 -0.56 13.33
N GLU A 22 12.27 -1.73 13.96
CA GLU A 22 13.37 -2.58 14.46
C GLU A 22 13.99 -3.45 13.34
N LYS A 23 13.45 -3.46 12.11
CA LYS A 23 13.81 -4.40 11.03
C LYS A 23 13.76 -5.87 11.49
N ASN A 24 12.78 -6.21 12.32
CA ASN A 24 12.65 -7.50 13.00
C ASN A 24 11.37 -8.24 12.62
N PHE A 25 11.40 -8.95 11.49
CA PHE A 25 10.25 -9.74 11.03
C PHE A 25 9.84 -10.84 12.02
N LYS A 26 10.77 -11.42 12.78
CA LYS A 26 10.47 -12.48 13.77
C LYS A 26 9.47 -12.02 14.84
N LYS A 27 9.46 -10.72 15.15
CA LYS A 27 8.50 -10.11 16.09
C LYS A 27 7.08 -10.11 15.53
N PHE A 28 6.93 -9.93 14.23
CA PHE A 28 5.64 -9.86 13.53
C PHE A 28 5.12 -11.22 13.06
N ALA A 29 6.00 -12.17 12.73
CA ALA A 29 5.65 -13.45 12.14
C ALA A 29 4.56 -14.25 12.89
N PRO A 30 4.53 -14.33 14.25
CA PRO A 30 3.48 -15.04 14.97
C PRO A 30 2.10 -14.44 14.72
N VAL A 31 1.99 -13.13 14.82
CA VAL A 31 0.72 -12.42 14.61
C VAL A 31 0.24 -12.53 13.16
N LEU A 32 1.15 -12.48 12.20
CA LEU A 32 0.84 -12.69 10.79
C LEU A 32 0.30 -14.12 10.55
N LYS A 33 0.89 -15.12 11.21
CA LYS A 33 0.40 -16.51 11.14
C LYS A 33 -1.04 -16.62 11.64
N ASP A 34 -1.38 -15.96 12.73
CA ASP A 34 -2.74 -15.98 13.27
C ASP A 34 -3.73 -15.28 12.33
N ILE A 35 -3.35 -14.13 11.73
CA ILE A 35 -4.16 -13.44 10.71
C ILE A 35 -4.43 -14.37 9.53
N VAL A 36 -3.39 -15.03 8.99
CA VAL A 36 -3.54 -15.98 7.89
C VAL A 36 -4.45 -17.15 8.28
N GLY A 37 -4.37 -17.61 9.53
CA GLY A 37 -5.26 -18.64 10.07
C GLY A 37 -6.73 -18.24 10.03
N TYR A 38 -7.05 -17.03 10.50
CA TYR A 38 -8.42 -16.49 10.43
C TYR A 38 -8.89 -16.30 8.98
N GLN A 39 -8.05 -15.76 8.11
CA GLN A 39 -8.40 -15.57 6.69
C GLN A 39 -8.73 -16.89 6.01
N LYS A 40 -7.94 -17.94 6.23
CA LYS A 40 -8.23 -19.29 5.72
C LYS A 40 -9.55 -19.83 6.27
N LYS A 41 -9.82 -19.60 7.56
CA LYS A 41 -11.06 -20.02 8.21
C LYS A 41 -12.28 -19.29 7.61
N PHE A 42 -12.21 -17.97 7.44
CA PHE A 42 -13.29 -17.21 6.82
C PHE A 42 -13.51 -17.56 5.35
N ALA A 43 -12.44 -17.84 4.61
CA ALA A 43 -12.55 -18.36 3.25
C ALA A 43 -13.26 -19.72 3.22
N SER A 44 -12.94 -20.62 4.16
CA SER A 44 -13.58 -21.95 4.21
C SER A 44 -15.08 -21.91 4.47
N TYR A 45 -15.60 -20.86 5.10
CA TYR A 45 -17.06 -20.70 5.29
C TYR A 45 -17.82 -20.34 4.00
N ARG A 46 -17.11 -19.85 2.99
CA ARG A 46 -17.67 -19.44 1.71
C ARG A 46 -17.31 -20.38 0.56
N ALA A 47 -16.30 -21.20 0.77
CA ALA A 47 -15.79 -22.12 -0.23
C ALA A 47 -16.83 -23.21 -0.57
N LYS A 48 -16.95 -23.54 -1.85
CA LYS A 48 -17.66 -24.72 -2.35
C LYS A 48 -16.77 -25.95 -2.23
N ASP A 49 -17.38 -27.13 -2.34
CA ASP A 49 -16.62 -28.39 -2.29
C ASP A 49 -15.53 -28.42 -3.37
N GLY A 50 -14.30 -28.67 -2.93
CA GLY A 50 -13.11 -28.72 -3.80
C GLY A 50 -12.55 -27.37 -4.22
N GLU A 51 -13.17 -26.25 -3.83
CA GLU A 51 -12.70 -24.92 -4.18
C GLU A 51 -11.43 -24.52 -3.41
N LYS A 52 -10.46 -23.96 -4.11
CA LYS A 52 -9.24 -23.45 -3.47
C LYS A 52 -9.55 -22.20 -2.64
N LEU A 53 -9.21 -22.21 -1.35
CA LEU A 53 -9.48 -21.09 -0.44
C LEU A 53 -8.93 -19.76 -0.93
N TYR A 54 -7.80 -19.78 -1.65
CA TYR A 54 -7.22 -18.56 -2.20
C TYR A 54 -8.09 -17.95 -3.30
N ASN A 55 -8.72 -18.76 -4.16
CA ASN A 55 -9.68 -18.27 -5.17
C ASN A 55 -10.90 -17.61 -4.52
N VAL A 56 -11.41 -18.18 -3.41
CA VAL A 56 -12.48 -17.57 -2.62
C VAL A 56 -12.09 -16.18 -2.09
N MET A 57 -10.83 -16.01 -1.72
CA MET A 57 -10.32 -14.71 -1.27
C MET A 57 -10.14 -13.73 -2.43
N LEU A 58 -9.63 -14.20 -3.57
CA LEU A 58 -9.47 -13.39 -4.78
C LEU A 58 -10.81 -12.81 -5.27
N ASP A 59 -11.87 -13.63 -5.28
CA ASP A 59 -13.22 -13.20 -5.66
C ASP A 59 -13.79 -12.06 -4.80
N SER A 60 -13.24 -11.85 -3.60
CA SER A 60 -13.62 -10.72 -2.74
C SER A 60 -12.99 -9.38 -3.18
N TYR A 61 -11.93 -9.42 -3.95
CA TYR A 61 -11.22 -8.24 -4.47
C TYR A 61 -11.61 -7.98 -5.92
N GLU A 62 -11.61 -9.03 -6.74
CA GLU A 62 -11.95 -8.95 -8.16
C GLU A 62 -12.84 -10.14 -8.50
N LYS A 63 -14.11 -9.85 -8.68
CA LYS A 63 -15.14 -10.88 -8.86
C LYS A 63 -14.90 -11.70 -10.13
N GLY A 64 -14.88 -13.02 -9.97
CA GLY A 64 -14.65 -13.96 -11.06
C GLY A 64 -13.17 -14.23 -11.37
N PHE A 65 -12.25 -13.58 -10.66
CA PHE A 65 -10.83 -13.87 -10.80
C PHE A 65 -10.42 -15.09 -9.98
N ASP A 66 -9.57 -15.91 -10.56
CA ASP A 66 -8.95 -17.05 -9.90
C ASP A 66 -7.43 -17.06 -10.11
N MET A 67 -6.75 -17.98 -9.46
CA MET A 67 -5.29 -18.09 -9.57
C MET A 67 -4.83 -18.33 -11.00
N GLU A 68 -5.54 -19.12 -11.78
CA GLU A 68 -5.16 -19.44 -13.17
C GLU A 68 -5.25 -18.19 -14.06
N THR A 69 -6.30 -17.41 -13.90
CA THR A 69 -6.46 -16.13 -14.62
C THR A 69 -5.37 -15.14 -14.27
N LEU A 70 -5.04 -15.02 -12.97
CA LEU A 70 -3.99 -14.13 -12.51
C LEU A 70 -2.60 -14.60 -12.92
N ASP A 71 -2.32 -15.90 -12.87
CA ASP A 71 -1.04 -16.45 -13.30
C ASP A 71 -0.77 -16.10 -14.78
N ARG A 72 -1.75 -16.30 -15.66
CA ARG A 72 -1.64 -15.90 -17.08
C ARG A 72 -1.40 -14.40 -17.23
N PHE A 73 -2.18 -13.59 -16.53
CA PHE A 73 -2.02 -12.13 -16.58
C PHE A 73 -0.62 -11.68 -16.11
N PHE A 74 -0.14 -12.22 -15.00
CA PHE A 74 1.18 -11.87 -14.51
C PHE A 74 2.33 -12.43 -15.38
N ASP A 75 2.15 -13.56 -16.04
CA ASP A 75 3.14 -14.08 -16.97
C ASP A 75 3.25 -13.18 -18.22
N GLU A 76 2.12 -12.71 -18.77
CA GLU A 76 2.13 -11.71 -19.84
C GLU A 76 2.76 -10.38 -19.39
N LEU A 77 2.46 -9.91 -18.18
CA LEU A 77 3.09 -8.71 -17.63
C LEU A 77 4.61 -8.87 -17.51
N LYS A 78 5.08 -9.99 -16.96
CA LYS A 78 6.52 -10.25 -16.81
C LYS A 78 7.21 -10.29 -18.16
N GLU A 79 6.64 -11.00 -19.13
CA GLU A 79 7.20 -11.13 -20.46
C GLU A 79 7.36 -9.77 -21.18
N ASN A 80 6.39 -8.88 -21.01
CA ASN A 80 6.37 -7.60 -21.70
C ASN A 80 7.02 -6.46 -20.90
N ILE A 81 6.75 -6.38 -19.58
CA ILE A 81 7.18 -5.24 -18.77
C ILE A 81 8.62 -5.38 -18.28
N VAL A 82 9.07 -6.60 -17.92
CA VAL A 82 10.43 -6.80 -17.41
C VAL A 82 11.52 -6.35 -18.40
N PRO A 83 11.47 -6.66 -19.71
CA PRO A 83 12.42 -6.13 -20.67
C PRO A 83 12.41 -4.60 -20.75
N MET A 84 11.22 -3.98 -20.71
CA MET A 84 11.09 -2.52 -20.72
C MET A 84 11.71 -1.89 -19.47
N LEU A 85 11.52 -2.49 -18.30
CA LEU A 85 12.13 -2.01 -17.05
C LEU A 85 13.66 -2.11 -17.10
N HIS A 86 14.20 -3.19 -17.66
CA HIS A 86 15.65 -3.31 -17.85
C HIS A 86 16.21 -2.23 -18.79
N ASP A 87 15.55 -1.99 -19.92
CA ASP A 87 15.96 -0.94 -20.86
C ASP A 87 15.86 0.45 -20.22
N ALA A 88 14.77 0.74 -19.51
CA ALA A 88 14.58 1.99 -18.79
C ALA A 88 15.67 2.18 -17.71
N ALA A 89 15.97 1.13 -16.94
CA ALA A 89 17.01 1.17 -15.91
C ALA A 89 18.39 1.45 -16.47
N GLU A 90 18.73 0.86 -17.65
CA GLU A 90 20.01 1.16 -18.30
C GLU A 90 20.09 2.60 -18.82
N ARG A 91 18.99 3.14 -19.36
CA ARG A 91 18.92 4.53 -19.82
C ARG A 91 18.95 5.53 -18.65
N SER A 92 18.30 5.22 -17.54
CA SER A 92 18.23 6.09 -16.38
C SER A 92 19.58 6.30 -15.68
N LYS A 93 20.54 5.39 -15.85
CA LYS A 93 21.92 5.56 -15.31
C LYS A 93 22.62 6.84 -15.76
N LYS A 94 22.13 7.48 -16.82
CA LYS A 94 22.68 8.73 -17.36
C LYS A 94 21.94 9.98 -16.88
N VAL A 95 20.87 9.80 -16.10
CA VAL A 95 20.05 10.89 -15.57
C VAL A 95 20.65 11.28 -14.22
N ASP A 96 20.89 12.56 -14.03
CA ASP A 96 21.27 13.10 -12.73
C ASP A 96 20.00 13.19 -11.86
N ASP A 97 19.90 12.33 -10.87
CA ASP A 97 18.83 12.24 -9.88
C ASP A 97 19.25 12.71 -8.48
N SER A 98 20.43 13.31 -8.38
CA SER A 98 20.99 13.77 -7.08
C SER A 98 20.08 14.73 -6.32
N PHE A 99 19.22 15.48 -7.04
CA PHE A 99 18.23 16.36 -6.44
C PHE A 99 17.17 15.61 -5.62
N LEU A 100 16.88 14.34 -5.92
CA LEU A 100 15.88 13.55 -5.17
C LEU A 100 16.30 13.29 -3.72
N THR A 101 17.62 13.21 -3.48
CA THR A 101 18.20 12.94 -2.17
C THR A 101 18.89 14.16 -1.56
N ALA A 102 18.65 15.35 -2.12
CA ALA A 102 19.09 16.59 -1.50
C ALA A 102 18.38 16.79 -0.15
N ASP A 103 19.01 17.58 0.73
CA ASP A 103 18.45 17.88 2.06
C ASP A 103 17.22 18.80 1.91
N TYR A 104 16.05 18.22 2.03
CA TYR A 104 14.78 18.91 2.04
C TYR A 104 14.18 18.88 3.44
N PRO A 105 14.17 20.00 4.17
CA PRO A 105 13.53 20.07 5.49
C PRO A 105 12.08 19.59 5.44
N GLU A 106 11.62 18.91 6.48
CA GLU A 106 10.26 18.34 6.56
C GLU A 106 9.18 19.39 6.25
N GLN A 107 9.37 20.63 6.73
CA GLN A 107 8.45 21.73 6.44
C GLN A 107 8.35 22.02 4.92
N ALA A 108 9.46 22.02 4.20
CA ALA A 108 9.45 22.23 2.75
C ALA A 108 8.77 21.07 2.01
N GLN A 109 8.97 19.83 2.48
CA GLN A 109 8.26 18.67 1.95
C GLN A 109 6.75 18.76 2.22
N GLU A 110 6.32 19.24 3.40
CA GLU A 110 4.92 19.47 3.73
C GLU A 110 4.29 20.54 2.83
N GLU A 111 4.97 21.66 2.63
CA GLU A 111 4.50 22.75 1.75
C GLU A 111 4.32 22.24 0.30
N ALA A 112 5.30 21.52 -0.22
CA ALA A 112 5.22 20.88 -1.54
C ALA A 112 4.07 19.86 -1.64
N ALA A 113 3.91 19.03 -0.62
CA ALA A 113 2.85 18.03 -0.55
C ALA A 113 1.46 18.67 -0.53
N ARG A 114 1.26 19.75 0.22
CA ARG A 114 0.00 20.51 0.24
C ARG A 114 -0.30 21.15 -1.10
N PHE A 115 0.71 21.77 -1.70
CA PHE A 115 0.56 22.36 -3.03
C PHE A 115 0.15 21.32 -4.06
N LEU A 116 0.80 20.15 -4.06
CA LEU A 116 0.51 19.08 -5.01
C LEU A 116 -0.88 18.47 -4.77
N ALA A 117 -1.27 18.23 -3.52
CA ALA A 117 -2.59 17.74 -3.19
C ALA A 117 -3.69 18.69 -3.71
N GLU A 118 -3.54 19.98 -3.50
CA GLU A 118 -4.47 21.00 -4.01
C GLU A 118 -4.46 21.05 -5.54
N TYR A 119 -3.28 21.00 -6.16
CA TYR A 119 -3.12 21.02 -7.62
C TYR A 119 -3.79 19.81 -8.30
N VAL A 120 -3.73 18.63 -7.68
CA VAL A 120 -4.37 17.42 -8.18
C VAL A 120 -5.87 17.41 -7.91
N GLY A 121 -6.36 18.18 -6.93
CA GLY A 121 -7.78 18.39 -6.72
C GLY A 121 -8.30 18.18 -5.30
N LEU A 122 -7.42 17.99 -4.31
CA LEU A 122 -7.86 17.92 -2.91
C LEU A 122 -8.40 19.28 -2.46
N ASP A 123 -9.66 19.32 -2.12
CA ASP A 123 -10.28 20.48 -1.49
C ASP A 123 -10.07 20.41 0.03
N PHE A 124 -9.17 21.22 0.58
CA PHE A 124 -8.88 21.26 2.00
C PHE A 124 -10.05 21.76 2.87
N GLY A 125 -11.13 22.28 2.26
CA GLY A 125 -12.41 22.49 2.96
C GLY A 125 -13.17 21.22 3.27
N ARG A 126 -12.81 20.10 2.61
CA ARG A 126 -13.42 18.79 2.73
C ARG A 126 -12.42 17.67 2.93
N GLY A 127 -11.14 17.96 2.89
CA GLY A 127 -10.05 17.00 2.96
C GLY A 127 -8.97 17.40 3.97
N VAL A 128 -8.24 16.38 4.42
CA VAL A 128 -7.10 16.53 5.34
C VAL A 128 -5.91 15.79 4.78
N LEU A 129 -4.75 16.42 4.83
CA LEU A 129 -3.45 15.79 4.63
C LEU A 129 -2.73 15.68 5.99
N ALA A 130 -2.31 14.47 6.35
CA ALA A 130 -1.58 14.19 7.59
C ALA A 130 -0.39 13.24 7.34
N VAL A 131 0.42 13.03 8.37
CA VAL A 131 1.57 12.11 8.33
C VAL A 131 1.19 10.76 8.92
N SER A 132 1.62 9.67 8.27
CA SER A 132 1.47 8.30 8.78
C SER A 132 2.67 7.42 8.46
N ALA A 133 2.77 6.29 9.13
CA ALA A 133 3.84 5.31 8.89
C ALA A 133 3.77 4.64 7.51
N HIS A 134 2.60 4.66 6.88
CA HIS A 134 2.35 4.21 5.52
C HIS A 134 1.25 5.09 4.92
N PRO A 135 1.49 5.73 3.76
CA PRO A 135 0.48 6.53 3.09
C PRO A 135 -0.79 5.73 2.82
N PHE A 136 -1.94 6.37 2.99
CA PHE A 136 -3.25 5.79 2.69
C PHE A 136 -4.30 6.87 2.53
N THR A 137 -5.38 6.54 1.81
CA THR A 137 -6.59 7.34 1.70
C THR A 137 -7.74 6.70 2.46
N THR A 138 -8.45 7.50 3.25
CA THR A 138 -9.72 7.10 3.86
C THR A 138 -10.81 8.03 3.39
N ASN A 139 -11.72 7.49 2.59
CA ASN A 139 -12.87 8.20 2.08
C ASN A 139 -14.09 7.91 2.99
N LEU A 140 -14.32 8.77 3.96
CA LEU A 140 -15.44 8.63 4.91
C LEU A 140 -16.74 9.14 4.31
N HIS A 141 -16.67 10.20 3.52
CA HIS A 141 -17.80 10.81 2.83
C HIS A 141 -17.28 11.68 1.68
N ASN A 142 -18.15 12.03 0.71
CA ASN A 142 -17.81 12.96 -0.40
C ASN A 142 -17.32 14.34 0.10
N HIS A 143 -17.57 14.67 1.35
CA HIS A 143 -17.13 15.90 2.02
C HIS A 143 -16.19 15.64 3.21
N ASP A 144 -15.60 14.43 3.30
CA ASP A 144 -14.60 14.08 4.32
C ASP A 144 -13.64 13.01 3.75
N VAL A 145 -12.61 13.49 3.09
CA VAL A 145 -11.53 12.68 2.51
C VAL A 145 -10.25 12.93 3.31
N ARG A 146 -9.61 11.88 3.75
CA ARG A 146 -8.40 11.95 4.57
C ARG A 146 -7.29 11.18 3.91
N ILE A 147 -6.27 11.91 3.46
CA ILE A 147 -5.06 11.33 2.86
C ILE A 147 -3.89 11.46 3.83
N THR A 148 -2.97 10.53 3.75
CA THR A 148 -1.74 10.59 4.53
C THR A 148 -0.52 10.42 3.64
N THR A 149 0.59 11.01 4.06
CA THR A 149 1.89 10.87 3.41
C THR A 149 2.96 10.55 4.45
N HIS A 150 4.18 10.36 3.99
CA HIS A 150 5.36 10.19 4.84
C HIS A 150 6.49 11.03 4.27
N TYR A 151 7.12 11.83 5.14
CA TYR A 151 8.32 12.59 4.78
C TYR A 151 9.57 11.80 5.13
N GLY A 152 10.57 11.81 4.28
CA GLY A 152 11.78 11.00 4.44
C GLY A 152 12.99 11.62 3.75
N GLU A 153 14.02 10.80 3.58
CA GLU A 153 15.29 11.21 2.99
C GLU A 153 15.19 11.53 1.50
N SER A 154 14.18 11.00 0.81
CA SER A 154 13.96 11.24 -0.61
C SER A 154 12.62 11.92 -0.84
N ILE A 155 12.64 13.05 -1.56
CA ILE A 155 11.45 13.88 -1.79
C ILE A 155 10.42 13.22 -2.71
N ASP A 156 10.85 12.35 -3.62
CA ASP A 156 9.98 11.66 -4.56
C ASP A 156 8.95 10.78 -3.83
N SER A 157 9.34 10.16 -2.73
CA SER A 157 8.43 9.32 -1.93
C SER A 157 7.21 10.10 -1.43
N SER A 158 7.40 11.32 -0.89
CA SER A 158 6.30 12.16 -0.43
C SER A 158 5.47 12.72 -1.60
N ILE A 159 6.13 13.12 -2.69
CA ILE A 159 5.47 13.65 -3.90
C ILE A 159 4.56 12.58 -4.53
N PHE A 160 5.11 11.39 -4.81
CA PHE A 160 4.33 10.32 -5.44
C PHE A 160 3.21 9.80 -4.53
N SER A 161 3.46 9.68 -3.22
CA SER A 161 2.39 9.25 -2.31
C SER A 161 1.24 10.25 -2.26
N VAL A 162 1.51 11.54 -2.19
CA VAL A 162 0.44 12.56 -2.17
C VAL A 162 -0.36 12.55 -3.47
N ILE A 163 0.30 12.49 -4.62
CA ILE A 163 -0.38 12.43 -5.93
C ILE A 163 -1.21 11.15 -6.05
N HIS A 164 -0.70 10.02 -5.53
CA HIS A 164 -1.39 8.74 -5.58
C HIS A 164 -2.62 8.70 -4.68
N GLU A 165 -2.51 9.28 -3.47
CA GLU A 165 -3.57 9.24 -2.46
C GLU A 165 -4.66 10.30 -2.69
N THR A 166 -4.40 11.33 -3.50
CA THR A 166 -5.38 12.35 -3.85
C THR A 166 -6.29 11.91 -4.99
#